data_cfdfb5ed7246dd752eda792fb594abb0
#
_entry.id   cfdfb5ed7246dd752eda792fb594abb0
#
_cell.length_a   1.000
_cell.length_b   1.000
_cell.length_c   1.000
_cell.angle_alpha   90.00
_cell.angle_beta   90.00
_cell.angle_gamma   90.00
#
_symmetry.space_group_name_H-M   'P 1'
#
loop_
_entity.id
_entity.type
_entity.pdbx_description
1 polymer ?
#
loop_
_entity_poly.entity_id
_entity_poly.type
_entity_poly.pdbx_seq_one_letter_code
_entity_poly.pdbx_strand_id
1 'polypeptide(L)'
;MASITEIAPNVHRICILWPEINLQFNHFLVVDEEPLLYHTGTRRMFPEVLGAVKRIIDPSTLRWIGFSHFEVDECGSLNDWLRVAPRAQAVSGVVGSLVNLTDFADRPPRALASDESFSTGRFKFRYRPTPHLPHGWDAGVLFEETQRVLFCSDLFHHNGDVEPLTESDILGRVRKAIIEYQAGPLMDYMPYTPNTRPLLEGLAALGPRTLATMHGSSFTGDGAKALIELDTVMKETLGVPSPR
;
A
#
# COMPACT_ATOMS: atom_id res chain seq x y z
N MET A 1 -18.11 2.71 -9.77
CA MET A 1 -17.52 4.08 -9.78
C MET A 1 -16.68 4.24 -8.53
N ALA A 2 -15.42 4.69 -8.66
CA ALA A 2 -14.53 4.84 -7.53
C ALA A 2 -15.07 5.86 -6.50
N SER A 3 -15.03 5.49 -5.23
CA SER A 3 -15.28 6.39 -4.11
C SER A 3 -13.99 7.13 -3.73
N ILE A 4 -14.14 8.34 -3.20
CA ILE A 4 -13.03 9.17 -2.74
C ILE A 4 -13.31 9.59 -1.30
N THR A 5 -12.37 9.36 -0.41
CA THR A 5 -12.43 9.77 0.99
C THR A 5 -11.08 10.31 1.43
N GLU A 6 -11.05 11.47 2.04
CA GLU A 6 -9.85 12.00 2.69
C GLU A 6 -9.64 11.28 4.02
N ILE A 7 -8.54 10.54 4.16
CA ILE A 7 -8.22 9.75 5.36
C ILE A 7 -7.23 10.44 6.31
N ALA A 8 -6.54 11.45 5.80
CA ALA A 8 -5.72 12.40 6.53
C ALA A 8 -5.65 13.67 5.68
N PRO A 9 -5.35 14.87 6.22
CA PRO A 9 -5.30 16.09 5.45
C PRO A 9 -4.47 15.98 4.16
N ASN A 10 -5.12 16.19 3.00
CA ASN A 10 -4.56 16.04 1.64
C ASN A 10 -4.12 14.60 1.26
N VAL A 11 -4.51 13.58 2.01
CA VAL A 11 -4.32 12.17 1.68
C VAL A 11 -5.68 11.56 1.34
N HIS A 12 -5.92 11.36 0.05
CA HIS A 12 -7.19 10.87 -0.47
C HIS A 12 -7.09 9.37 -0.80
N ARG A 13 -7.93 8.57 -0.16
CA ARG A 13 -8.16 7.18 -0.53
C ARG A 13 -9.15 7.15 -1.69
N ILE A 14 -8.74 6.57 -2.80
CA ILE A 14 -9.58 6.27 -3.98
C ILE A 14 -9.81 4.77 -3.98
N CYS A 15 -11.06 4.35 -3.82
CA CYS A 15 -11.41 2.94 -3.67
C CYS A 15 -12.27 2.45 -4.82
N ILE A 16 -11.93 1.27 -5.34
CA ILE A 16 -12.74 0.48 -6.25
C ILE A 16 -13.12 -0.83 -5.56
N LEU A 17 -14.42 -1.11 -5.48
CA LEU A 17 -14.92 -2.41 -5.04
C LEU A 17 -15.08 -3.33 -6.26
N TRP A 18 -14.54 -4.55 -6.18
CA TRP A 18 -14.88 -5.65 -7.06
C TRP A 18 -15.80 -6.62 -6.33
N PRO A 19 -17.12 -6.54 -6.57
CA PRO A 19 -18.09 -7.33 -5.82
C PRO A 19 -17.97 -8.84 -6.08
N GLU A 20 -17.46 -9.23 -7.27
CA GLU A 20 -17.30 -10.64 -7.66
C GLU A 20 -16.34 -11.40 -6.73
N ILE A 21 -15.37 -10.71 -6.17
CA ILE A 21 -14.39 -11.26 -5.22
C ILE A 21 -14.50 -10.62 -3.84
N ASN A 22 -15.53 -9.78 -3.63
CA ASN A 22 -15.81 -9.08 -2.37
C ASN A 22 -14.59 -8.32 -1.83
N LEU A 23 -13.83 -7.63 -2.69
CA LEU A 23 -12.58 -6.98 -2.34
C LEU A 23 -12.55 -5.53 -2.78
N GLN A 24 -12.10 -4.66 -1.89
CA GLN A 24 -11.79 -3.25 -2.18
C GLN A 24 -10.31 -3.11 -2.56
N PHE A 25 -10.05 -2.27 -3.57
CA PHE A 25 -8.72 -1.87 -4.01
C PHE A 25 -8.54 -0.38 -3.77
N ASN A 26 -7.54 -0.03 -3.00
CA ASN A 26 -7.29 1.34 -2.56
C ASN A 26 -6.05 1.92 -3.24
N HIS A 27 -6.24 3.11 -3.77
CA HIS A 27 -5.19 3.94 -4.34
C HIS A 27 -5.14 5.22 -3.52
N PHE A 28 -3.97 5.74 -3.25
CA PHE A 28 -3.82 6.93 -2.42
C PHE A 28 -3.23 8.08 -3.23
N LEU A 29 -3.94 9.20 -3.25
CA LEU A 29 -3.45 10.43 -3.84
C LEU A 29 -3.08 11.40 -2.73
N VAL A 30 -1.80 11.76 -2.66
CA VAL A 30 -1.32 12.81 -1.78
C VAL A 30 -1.21 14.11 -2.58
N VAL A 31 -1.99 15.11 -2.17
CA VAL A 31 -2.05 16.41 -2.83
C VAL A 31 -1.05 17.36 -2.18
N ASP A 32 -0.01 17.73 -2.94
CA ASP A 32 1.05 18.62 -2.51
C ASP A 32 1.64 19.37 -3.71
N GLU A 33 2.74 20.11 -3.54
CA GLU A 33 3.45 20.79 -4.63
C GLU A 33 3.92 19.81 -5.70
N GLU A 34 4.38 18.63 -5.30
CA GLU A 34 4.76 17.50 -6.15
C GLU A 34 3.86 16.28 -5.82
N PRO A 35 2.63 16.19 -6.39
CA PRO A 35 1.67 15.17 -5.99
C PRO A 35 2.19 13.74 -6.19
N LEU A 36 1.85 12.86 -5.24
CA LEU A 36 2.15 11.43 -5.25
C LEU A 36 0.87 10.61 -5.44
N LEU A 37 0.88 9.68 -6.39
CA LEU A 37 -0.07 8.57 -6.46
C LEU A 37 0.62 7.31 -5.93
N TYR A 38 0.02 6.65 -4.94
CA TYR A 38 0.54 5.41 -4.38
C TYR A 38 -0.46 4.28 -4.60
N HIS A 39 -0.01 3.18 -5.21
CA HIS A 39 -0.75 2.09 -5.86
C HIS A 39 -1.48 2.57 -7.11
N THR A 40 -1.13 1.99 -8.25
CA THR A 40 -1.68 2.41 -9.55
C THR A 40 -2.94 1.62 -9.94
N GLY A 41 -3.11 0.44 -9.36
CA GLY A 41 -4.15 -0.50 -9.72
C GLY A 41 -3.82 -1.33 -10.96
N THR A 42 -4.68 -2.30 -11.24
CA THR A 42 -4.61 -3.07 -12.48
C THR A 42 -4.91 -2.17 -13.68
N ARG A 43 -4.51 -2.59 -14.89
CA ARG A 43 -4.84 -1.86 -16.13
C ARG A 43 -6.36 -1.66 -16.33
N ARG A 44 -7.18 -2.59 -15.88
CA ARG A 44 -8.65 -2.47 -15.96
C ARG A 44 -9.19 -1.37 -15.04
N MET A 45 -8.52 -1.07 -13.93
CA MET A 45 -8.92 -0.02 -12.99
C MET A 45 -8.49 1.37 -13.45
N PHE A 46 -7.49 1.47 -14.32
CA PHE A 46 -6.90 2.75 -14.72
C PHE A 46 -7.93 3.82 -15.14
N PRO A 47 -8.92 3.56 -16.03
CA PRO A 47 -9.88 4.59 -16.43
C PRO A 47 -10.70 5.13 -15.26
N GLU A 48 -11.03 4.28 -14.31
CA GLU A 48 -11.85 4.63 -13.16
C GLU A 48 -11.06 5.41 -12.11
N VAL A 49 -9.82 4.97 -11.82
CA VAL A 49 -8.90 5.69 -10.91
C VAL A 49 -8.51 7.03 -11.51
N LEU A 50 -8.21 7.09 -12.83
CA LEU A 50 -7.95 8.34 -13.53
C LEU A 50 -9.13 9.32 -13.43
N GLY A 51 -10.36 8.82 -13.61
CA GLY A 51 -11.57 9.61 -13.44
C GLY A 51 -11.73 10.17 -12.02
N ALA A 52 -11.31 9.41 -11.00
CA ALA A 52 -11.31 9.86 -9.60
C ALA A 52 -10.21 10.91 -9.35
N VAL A 53 -8.99 10.68 -9.81
CA VAL A 53 -7.87 11.65 -9.68
C VAL A 53 -8.23 12.98 -10.33
N LYS A 54 -8.85 12.97 -11.52
CA LYS A 54 -9.31 14.19 -12.22
C LYS A 54 -10.32 15.03 -11.44
N ARG A 55 -11.01 14.45 -10.46
CA ARG A 55 -11.92 15.21 -9.58
C ARG A 55 -11.18 15.97 -8.48
N ILE A 56 -9.90 15.68 -8.26
CA ILE A 56 -9.08 16.25 -7.18
C ILE A 56 -7.99 17.15 -7.75
N ILE A 57 -7.22 16.66 -8.74
CA ILE A 57 -6.12 17.39 -9.38
C ILE A 57 -6.13 17.17 -10.90
N ASP A 58 -5.37 17.97 -11.64
CA ASP A 58 -4.98 17.61 -13.01
C ASP A 58 -3.94 16.47 -12.96
N PRO A 59 -4.24 15.28 -13.52
CA PRO A 59 -3.32 14.13 -13.49
C PRO A 59 -1.95 14.42 -14.11
N SER A 60 -1.86 15.38 -15.04
CA SER A 60 -0.58 15.77 -15.66
C SER A 60 0.39 16.42 -14.68
N THR A 61 -0.09 16.86 -13.51
CA THR A 61 0.73 17.46 -12.45
C THR A 61 1.38 16.43 -11.53
N LEU A 62 0.98 15.15 -11.59
CA LEU A 62 1.63 14.09 -10.81
C LEU A 62 3.15 14.14 -11.02
N ARG A 63 3.88 14.04 -9.92
CA ARG A 63 5.35 14.03 -9.92
C ARG A 63 5.90 12.68 -9.50
N TRP A 64 5.21 11.98 -8.59
CA TRP A 64 5.63 10.70 -8.05
C TRP A 64 4.55 9.65 -8.21
N ILE A 65 4.96 8.43 -8.58
CA ILE A 65 4.09 7.25 -8.64
C ILE A 65 4.81 6.14 -7.89
N GLY A 66 4.23 5.70 -6.77
CA GLY A 66 4.80 4.68 -5.90
C GLY A 66 3.91 3.46 -5.74
N PHE A 67 4.52 2.39 -5.26
CA PHE A 67 3.84 1.15 -4.86
C PHE A 67 4.75 0.37 -3.92
N SER A 68 4.23 -0.63 -3.22
CA SER A 68 4.97 -1.35 -2.19
C SER A 68 5.82 -2.49 -2.74
N HIS A 69 5.26 -3.30 -3.62
CA HIS A 69 5.92 -4.43 -4.27
C HIS A 69 5.40 -4.63 -5.70
N PHE A 70 6.10 -5.43 -6.49
CA PHE A 70 5.75 -5.62 -7.90
C PHE A 70 4.62 -6.65 -8.04
N GLU A 71 3.39 -6.16 -7.97
CA GLU A 71 2.17 -6.93 -8.21
C GLU A 71 1.21 -6.14 -9.09
N VAL A 72 0.34 -6.86 -9.81
CA VAL A 72 -0.49 -6.26 -10.87
C VAL A 72 -1.52 -5.26 -10.35
N ASP A 73 -2.03 -5.41 -9.15
CA ASP A 73 -2.97 -4.45 -8.53
C ASP A 73 -2.26 -3.27 -7.87
N GLU A 74 -0.99 -3.42 -7.54
CA GLU A 74 -0.15 -2.34 -7.04
C GLU A 74 0.42 -1.46 -8.16
N CYS A 75 0.97 -2.07 -9.22
CA CYS A 75 1.71 -1.33 -10.25
C CYS A 75 1.28 -1.62 -11.70
N GLY A 76 0.23 -2.39 -11.93
CA GLY A 76 -0.14 -2.89 -13.26
C GLY A 76 -0.49 -1.80 -14.28
N SER A 77 -0.96 -0.63 -13.85
CA SER A 77 -1.23 0.51 -14.73
C SER A 77 -0.14 1.61 -14.68
N LEU A 78 1.04 1.32 -14.13
CA LEU A 78 2.14 2.28 -13.99
C LEU A 78 2.41 3.04 -15.31
N ASN A 79 2.57 2.32 -16.43
CA ASN A 79 2.90 2.94 -17.71
C ASN A 79 1.74 3.78 -18.28
N ASP A 80 0.49 3.41 -17.99
CA ASP A 80 -0.66 4.25 -18.36
C ASP A 80 -0.64 5.58 -17.59
N TRP A 81 -0.26 5.56 -16.31
CA TRP A 81 -0.04 6.78 -15.52
C TRP A 81 1.15 7.59 -16.01
N LEU A 82 2.28 6.95 -16.34
CA LEU A 82 3.43 7.64 -16.89
C LEU A 82 3.11 8.37 -18.20
N ARG A 83 2.18 7.87 -19.02
CA ARG A 83 1.75 8.53 -20.27
C ARG A 83 0.90 9.78 -20.01
N VAL A 84 0.00 9.75 -19.02
CA VAL A 84 -0.85 10.92 -18.71
C VAL A 84 -0.15 11.95 -17.83
N ALA A 85 0.92 11.56 -17.14
CA ALA A 85 1.72 12.40 -16.26
C ALA A 85 3.16 12.49 -16.77
N PRO A 86 3.46 13.37 -17.75
CA PRO A 86 4.75 13.38 -18.47
C PRO A 86 5.95 13.72 -17.58
N ARG A 87 5.71 14.38 -16.43
CA ARG A 87 6.76 14.71 -15.44
C ARG A 87 6.87 13.70 -14.32
N ALA A 88 5.94 12.74 -14.24
CA ALA A 88 5.96 11.75 -13.17
C ALA A 88 7.13 10.77 -13.32
N GLN A 89 7.67 10.36 -12.21
CA GLN A 89 8.68 9.33 -12.09
C GLN A 89 8.19 8.22 -11.13
N ALA A 90 8.39 6.97 -11.53
CA ALA A 90 8.15 5.85 -10.63
C ALA A 90 9.14 5.90 -9.46
N VAL A 91 8.68 5.61 -8.25
CA VAL A 91 9.50 5.54 -7.04
C VAL A 91 9.27 4.21 -6.34
N SER A 92 10.34 3.46 -6.06
CA SER A 92 10.32 2.17 -5.39
C SER A 92 11.67 1.91 -4.71
N GLY A 93 11.76 0.85 -3.88
CA GLY A 93 13.04 0.44 -3.31
C GLY A 93 14.08 0.04 -4.34
N VAL A 94 15.36 0.00 -3.94
CA VAL A 94 16.48 -0.39 -4.82
C VAL A 94 16.23 -1.74 -5.50
N VAL A 95 15.74 -2.74 -4.75
CA VAL A 95 15.51 -4.09 -5.30
C VAL A 95 14.41 -4.06 -6.37
N GLY A 96 13.24 -3.50 -6.08
CA GLY A 96 12.14 -3.37 -7.04
C GLY A 96 12.52 -2.55 -8.26
N SER A 97 13.26 -1.47 -8.07
CA SER A 97 13.77 -0.62 -9.17
C SER A 97 14.72 -1.40 -10.08
N LEU A 98 15.71 -2.09 -9.50
CA LEU A 98 16.75 -2.79 -10.26
C LEU A 98 16.20 -3.99 -11.02
N VAL A 99 15.36 -4.78 -10.37
CA VAL A 99 14.94 -6.10 -10.89
C VAL A 99 13.71 -5.98 -11.78
N ASN A 100 12.78 -5.09 -11.43
CA ASN A 100 11.49 -4.99 -12.11
C ASN A 100 11.39 -3.71 -12.96
N LEU A 101 11.55 -2.53 -12.35
CA LEU A 101 11.18 -1.27 -13.00
C LEU A 101 12.14 -0.82 -14.09
N THR A 102 13.41 -1.20 -14.04
CA THR A 102 14.42 -0.81 -15.06
C THR A 102 14.01 -1.25 -16.47
N ASP A 103 13.32 -2.40 -16.57
CA ASP A 103 12.78 -2.90 -17.85
C ASP A 103 11.30 -2.56 -18.03
N PHE A 104 10.49 -2.69 -16.96
CA PHE A 104 9.04 -2.57 -17.05
C PHE A 104 8.55 -1.12 -17.28
N ALA A 105 9.18 -0.14 -16.64
CA ALA A 105 8.69 1.24 -16.67
C ALA A 105 9.12 1.99 -17.95
N ASP A 106 8.17 2.71 -18.58
CA ASP A 106 8.42 3.53 -19.79
C ASP A 106 9.47 4.63 -19.56
N ARG A 107 9.84 4.94 -18.31
CA ARG A 107 10.90 5.89 -17.91
C ARG A 107 11.70 5.37 -16.71
N PRO A 108 12.98 5.74 -16.57
CA PRO A 108 13.81 5.29 -15.45
C PRO A 108 13.18 5.63 -14.09
N PRO A 109 13.08 4.65 -13.18
CA PRO A 109 12.57 4.88 -11.83
C PRO A 109 13.59 5.64 -10.97
N ARG A 110 13.09 6.24 -9.88
CA ARG A 110 13.90 6.64 -8.74
C ARG A 110 13.98 5.49 -7.75
N ALA A 111 15.16 4.93 -7.56
CA ALA A 111 15.41 3.92 -6.55
C ALA A 111 15.65 4.58 -5.19
N LEU A 112 14.96 4.10 -4.15
CA LEU A 112 15.11 4.56 -2.78
C LEU A 112 15.94 3.54 -1.98
N ALA A 113 16.98 4.04 -1.34
CA ALA A 113 17.74 3.25 -0.35
C ALA A 113 16.90 3.04 0.94
N SER A 114 17.33 2.08 1.77
CA SER A 114 16.73 1.91 3.10
C SER A 114 16.81 3.21 3.90
N ASP A 115 15.69 3.59 4.51
CA ASP A 115 15.55 4.83 5.29
C ASP A 115 15.74 6.13 4.50
N GLU A 116 15.85 6.06 3.16
CA GLU A 116 15.90 7.26 2.35
C GLU A 116 14.59 8.01 2.44
N SER A 117 14.69 9.33 2.56
CA SER A 117 13.53 10.21 2.55
C SER A 117 13.53 11.10 1.31
N PHE A 118 12.31 11.41 0.82
CA PHE A 118 12.09 12.44 -0.19
C PHE A 118 10.92 13.34 0.21
N SER A 119 10.88 14.54 -0.34
CA SER A 119 9.81 15.51 -0.08
C SER A 119 8.93 15.67 -1.31
N THR A 120 7.66 15.96 -1.08
CA THR A 120 6.68 16.37 -2.12
C THR A 120 6.32 17.86 -2.01
N GLY A 121 6.98 18.57 -1.12
CA GLY A 121 6.73 19.96 -0.73
C GLY A 121 6.60 20.04 0.80
N ARG A 122 5.37 20.05 1.29
CA ARG A 122 5.06 20.05 2.73
C ARG A 122 5.27 18.69 3.39
N PHE A 123 5.05 17.61 2.65
CA PHE A 123 5.12 16.25 3.16
C PHE A 123 6.49 15.63 2.89
N LYS A 124 6.89 14.76 3.82
CA LYS A 124 8.15 14.04 3.75
C LYS A 124 7.89 12.55 3.91
N PHE A 125 8.34 11.79 2.94
CA PHE A 125 8.17 10.34 2.87
C PHE A 125 9.49 9.64 3.16
N ARG A 126 9.44 8.63 4.02
CA ARG A 126 10.54 7.72 4.31
C ARG A 126 10.24 6.33 3.77
N TYR A 127 11.16 5.76 3.02
CA TYR A 127 11.05 4.40 2.53
C TYR A 127 11.58 3.39 3.54
N ARG A 128 10.84 2.32 3.78
CA ARG A 128 11.24 1.19 4.62
C ARG A 128 11.15 -0.10 3.82
N PRO A 129 12.28 -0.80 3.52
CA PRO A 129 12.23 -2.12 2.92
C PRO A 129 11.64 -3.12 3.92
N THR A 130 10.72 -3.93 3.44
CA THR A 130 10.03 -4.97 4.22
C THR A 130 10.00 -6.29 3.46
N PRO A 131 11.16 -6.87 3.07
CA PRO A 131 11.21 -8.04 2.21
C PRO A 131 10.38 -9.18 2.80
N HIS A 132 9.48 -9.74 1.96
CA HIS A 132 8.48 -10.76 2.30
C HIS A 132 7.42 -10.32 3.33
N LEU A 133 7.24 -9.02 3.53
CA LEU A 133 6.20 -8.49 4.39
C LEU A 133 5.48 -7.31 3.69
N PRO A 134 4.20 -7.45 3.31
CA PRO A 134 3.31 -8.62 3.47
C PRO A 134 3.79 -9.86 2.69
N HIS A 135 4.27 -9.71 1.45
CA HIS A 135 4.87 -10.71 0.58
C HIS A 135 5.77 -10.03 -0.47
N GLY A 136 6.44 -10.82 -1.31
CA GLY A 136 7.37 -10.26 -2.30
C GLY A 136 8.74 -9.88 -1.70
N TRP A 137 9.80 -10.26 -2.39
CA TRP A 137 11.19 -10.01 -1.97
C TRP A 137 11.62 -8.55 -2.15
N ASP A 138 10.92 -7.80 -3.00
CA ASP A 138 11.13 -6.39 -3.29
C ASP A 138 10.22 -5.46 -2.46
N ALA A 139 9.41 -6.03 -1.55
CA ALA A 139 8.46 -5.28 -0.77
C ALA A 139 9.10 -4.19 0.10
N GLY A 140 8.38 -3.09 0.18
CA GLY A 140 8.70 -1.96 1.04
C GLY A 140 7.53 -1.01 1.15
N VAL A 141 7.52 -0.19 2.18
CA VAL A 141 6.44 0.72 2.49
C VAL A 141 6.91 2.16 2.56
N LEU A 142 6.01 3.11 2.34
CA LEU A 142 6.25 4.52 2.57
C LEU A 142 5.60 4.97 3.89
N PHE A 143 6.36 5.73 4.66
CA PHE A 143 5.87 6.42 5.85
C PHE A 143 5.92 7.93 5.61
N GLU A 144 4.77 8.58 5.66
CA GLU A 144 4.65 10.04 5.63
C GLU A 144 4.87 10.57 7.05
N GLU A 145 5.97 11.32 7.24
CA GLU A 145 6.49 11.70 8.56
C GLU A 145 5.69 12.83 9.24
N THR A 146 5.04 13.72 8.46
CA THR A 146 4.39 14.94 8.98
C THR A 146 3.08 14.62 9.70
N GLN A 147 2.24 13.79 9.09
CA GLN A 147 0.96 13.36 9.64
C GLN A 147 0.98 11.96 10.21
N ARG A 148 2.11 11.25 10.03
CA ARG A 148 2.34 9.89 10.51
C ARG A 148 1.40 8.88 9.85
N VAL A 149 1.32 8.95 8.51
CA VAL A 149 0.57 8.01 7.68
C VAL A 149 1.52 6.92 7.17
N LEU A 150 1.24 5.67 7.48
CA LEU A 150 1.93 4.51 6.92
C LEU A 150 1.11 3.94 5.76
N PHE A 151 1.66 3.95 4.56
CA PHE A 151 1.11 3.25 3.41
C PHE A 151 1.58 1.80 3.51
N CYS A 152 0.72 0.94 4.05
CA CYS A 152 1.12 -0.36 4.56
C CYS A 152 0.83 -1.53 3.63
N SER A 153 0.53 -1.26 2.34
CA SER A 153 0.28 -2.32 1.34
C SER A 153 -0.80 -3.29 1.81
N ASP A 154 -0.60 -4.57 1.63
CA ASP A 154 -1.53 -5.63 2.03
C ASP A 154 -1.47 -5.97 3.52
N LEU A 155 -0.63 -5.32 4.30
CA LEU A 155 -0.75 -5.42 5.75
C LEU A 155 -2.14 -4.93 6.16
N PHE A 156 -2.76 -5.63 7.07
CA PHE A 156 -4.15 -5.39 7.49
C PHE A 156 -5.20 -5.66 6.41
N HIS A 157 -4.87 -6.41 5.36
CA HIS A 157 -5.82 -6.85 4.34
C HIS A 157 -7.07 -7.49 4.96
N HIS A 158 -8.24 -7.05 4.53
CA HIS A 158 -9.51 -7.66 4.84
C HIS A 158 -10.55 -7.42 3.74
N ASN A 159 -11.47 -8.37 3.63
CA ASN A 159 -12.48 -8.39 2.58
C ASN A 159 -13.73 -7.59 2.97
N GLY A 160 -14.56 -7.29 1.98
CA GLY A 160 -15.89 -6.71 2.16
C GLY A 160 -16.05 -5.34 1.54
N ASP A 161 -17.32 -4.91 1.42
CA ASP A 161 -17.67 -3.51 1.19
C ASP A 161 -17.74 -2.81 2.56
N VAL A 162 -16.60 -2.28 2.97
CA VAL A 162 -16.40 -1.72 4.31
C VAL A 162 -16.22 -0.21 4.28
N GLU A 163 -16.36 0.43 5.44
CA GLU A 163 -16.14 1.86 5.61
C GLU A 163 -14.73 2.27 5.17
N PRO A 164 -14.54 3.49 4.64
CA PRO A 164 -13.24 3.92 4.11
C PRO A 164 -12.15 4.08 5.19
N LEU A 165 -12.56 4.43 6.41
CA LEU A 165 -11.68 4.65 7.57
C LEU A 165 -12.37 4.11 8.81
N THR A 166 -11.64 3.35 9.63
CA THR A 166 -12.13 2.79 10.89
C THR A 166 -11.21 3.15 12.06
N GLU A 167 -11.78 3.23 13.26
CA GLU A 167 -11.05 3.38 14.53
C GLU A 167 -11.08 2.08 15.37
N SER A 168 -11.72 1.03 14.85
CA SER A 168 -12.01 -0.19 15.62
C SER A 168 -11.76 -1.46 14.83
N ASP A 169 -11.47 -2.53 15.59
CA ASP A 169 -11.38 -3.94 15.17
C ASP A 169 -10.68 -4.27 13.84
N ILE A 170 -9.64 -3.53 13.52
CA ILE A 170 -8.84 -3.85 12.31
C ILE A 170 -8.21 -5.25 12.39
N LEU A 171 -7.80 -5.68 13.58
CA LEU A 171 -7.12 -6.96 13.80
C LEU A 171 -8.05 -8.16 13.69
N GLY A 172 -9.28 -8.06 14.19
CA GLY A 172 -10.28 -9.12 14.02
C GLY A 172 -10.62 -9.35 12.55
N ARG A 173 -10.73 -8.27 11.76
CA ARG A 173 -10.97 -8.33 10.32
C ARG A 173 -9.81 -9.01 9.58
N VAL A 174 -8.57 -8.63 9.89
CA VAL A 174 -7.36 -9.22 9.30
C VAL A 174 -7.25 -10.70 9.65
N ARG A 175 -7.44 -11.07 10.93
CA ARG A 175 -7.42 -12.47 11.36
C ARG A 175 -8.41 -13.30 10.57
N LYS A 176 -9.63 -12.80 10.41
CA LYS A 176 -10.68 -13.48 9.63
C LYS A 176 -10.23 -13.69 8.18
N ALA A 177 -9.71 -12.64 7.53
CA ALA A 177 -9.27 -12.71 6.14
C ALA A 177 -8.12 -13.72 5.96
N ILE A 178 -7.11 -13.70 6.83
CA ILE A 178 -5.99 -14.66 6.76
C ILE A 178 -6.51 -16.10 6.89
N ILE A 179 -7.40 -16.37 7.85
CA ILE A 179 -7.97 -17.72 8.03
C ILE A 179 -8.75 -18.16 6.78
N GLU A 180 -9.55 -17.27 6.18
CA GLU A 180 -10.30 -17.54 4.95
C GLU A 180 -9.36 -17.86 3.78
N TYR A 181 -8.28 -17.09 3.61
CA TYR A 181 -7.31 -17.32 2.54
C TYR A 181 -6.49 -18.59 2.73
N GLN A 182 -6.13 -18.93 3.97
CA GLN A 182 -5.45 -20.21 4.26
C GLN A 182 -6.31 -21.43 3.94
N ALA A 183 -7.64 -21.29 3.91
CA ALA A 183 -8.54 -22.34 3.50
C ALA A 183 -8.84 -22.38 1.99
N GLY A 184 -8.25 -21.47 1.21
CA GLY A 184 -8.56 -21.24 -0.20
C GLY A 184 -7.36 -21.38 -1.14
N PRO A 185 -7.52 -20.97 -2.40
CA PRO A 185 -6.46 -21.05 -3.42
C PRO A 185 -5.30 -20.07 -3.17
N LEU A 186 -5.47 -19.09 -2.29
CA LEU A 186 -4.44 -18.14 -1.88
C LEU A 186 -3.75 -18.55 -0.58
N MET A 187 -3.77 -19.84 -0.24
CA MET A 187 -3.00 -20.36 0.89
C MET A 187 -1.53 -19.94 0.76
N ASP A 188 -0.93 -19.55 1.88
CA ASP A 188 0.46 -19.10 1.99
C ASP A 188 0.81 -17.82 1.18
N TYR A 189 -0.20 -17.00 0.75
CA TYR A 189 0.05 -15.75 0.04
C TYR A 189 0.88 -14.75 0.88
N MET A 190 0.75 -14.80 2.20
CA MET A 190 1.49 -13.97 3.16
C MET A 190 2.32 -14.87 4.07
N PRO A 191 3.65 -14.89 3.94
CA PRO A 191 4.49 -15.76 4.76
C PRO A 191 4.73 -15.17 6.16
N TYR A 192 4.80 -16.04 7.19
CA TYR A 192 5.36 -15.67 8.48
C TYR A 192 6.81 -16.16 8.57
N THR A 193 7.76 -15.26 8.65
CA THR A 193 9.20 -15.54 8.63
C THR A 193 9.88 -15.08 9.92
N PRO A 194 11.12 -15.50 10.20
CA PRO A 194 11.90 -14.96 11.33
C PRO A 194 12.08 -13.42 11.29
N ASN A 195 11.92 -12.80 10.11
CA ASN A 195 12.04 -11.35 9.94
C ASN A 195 10.71 -10.60 10.13
N THR A 196 9.56 -11.30 10.14
CA THR A 196 8.23 -10.65 10.24
C THR A 196 8.14 -9.77 11.48
N ARG A 197 8.42 -10.30 12.65
CA ARG A 197 8.36 -9.56 13.91
C ARG A 197 9.33 -8.37 13.95
N PRO A 198 10.64 -8.49 13.67
CA PRO A 198 11.54 -7.35 13.63
C PRO A 198 11.13 -6.24 12.67
N LEU A 199 10.55 -6.61 11.51
CA LEU A 199 10.05 -5.64 10.54
C LEU A 199 8.83 -4.88 11.08
N LEU A 200 7.84 -5.59 11.65
CA LEU A 200 6.67 -4.95 12.27
C LEU A 200 7.04 -4.06 13.45
N GLU A 201 7.98 -4.48 14.32
CA GLU A 201 8.52 -3.65 15.40
C GLU A 201 9.21 -2.39 14.86
N GLY A 202 9.98 -2.52 13.77
CA GLY A 202 10.61 -1.40 13.09
C GLY A 202 9.62 -0.40 12.49
N LEU A 203 8.50 -0.88 11.92
CA LEU A 203 7.41 -0.02 11.44
C LEU A 203 6.65 0.63 12.61
N ALA A 204 6.38 -0.11 13.68
CA ALA A 204 5.73 0.41 14.88
C ALA A 204 6.55 1.54 15.55
N ALA A 205 7.89 1.43 15.53
CA ALA A 205 8.79 2.46 16.07
C ALA A 205 8.68 3.81 15.35
N LEU A 206 8.17 3.85 14.10
CA LEU A 206 7.85 5.09 13.39
C LEU A 206 6.64 5.80 14.02
N GLY A 207 5.84 5.09 14.79
CA GLY A 207 4.65 5.58 15.50
C GLY A 207 3.54 6.06 14.58
N PRO A 208 3.10 5.28 13.58
CA PRO A 208 2.02 5.69 12.69
C PRO A 208 0.72 5.92 13.44
N ARG A 209 -0.06 6.90 12.95
CA ARG A 209 -1.42 7.19 13.42
C ARG A 209 -2.48 6.71 12.44
N THR A 210 -2.17 6.79 11.15
CA THR A 210 -3.04 6.28 10.09
C THR A 210 -2.32 5.16 9.34
N LEU A 211 -3.02 4.05 9.18
CA LEU A 211 -2.60 2.91 8.38
C LEU A 211 -3.42 2.91 7.08
N ALA A 212 -2.78 3.23 5.98
CA ALA A 212 -3.38 3.28 4.66
C ALA A 212 -3.19 1.91 3.98
N THR A 213 -4.23 1.08 4.05
CA THR A 213 -4.21 -0.32 3.60
C THR A 213 -4.58 -0.45 2.12
N MET A 214 -3.96 -1.36 1.39
CA MET A 214 -4.31 -1.63 -0.01
C MET A 214 -5.72 -2.22 -0.14
N HIS A 215 -6.15 -3.05 0.80
CA HIS A 215 -7.45 -3.72 0.78
C HIS A 215 -8.24 -3.51 2.07
N GLY A 216 -9.52 -3.14 1.92
CA GLY A 216 -10.41 -2.89 3.05
C GLY A 216 -10.33 -1.47 3.62
N SER A 217 -10.69 -1.29 4.88
CA SER A 217 -10.68 0.00 5.57
C SER A 217 -9.26 0.45 5.89
N SER A 218 -8.93 1.72 5.67
CA SER A 218 -7.81 2.36 6.37
C SER A 218 -8.13 2.45 7.87
N PHE A 219 -7.10 2.50 8.71
CA PHE A 219 -7.26 2.59 10.16
C PHE A 219 -6.68 3.91 10.68
N THR A 220 -7.34 4.52 11.65
CA THR A 220 -6.79 5.65 12.42
C THR A 220 -6.86 5.35 13.91
N GLY A 221 -5.76 5.64 14.62
CA GLY A 221 -5.63 5.36 16.05
C GLY A 221 -4.19 5.08 16.45
N ASP A 222 -3.99 4.12 17.35
CA ASP A 222 -2.66 3.64 17.72
C ASP A 222 -2.15 2.61 16.70
N GLY A 223 -1.64 3.10 15.57
CA GLY A 223 -1.11 2.26 14.51
C GLY A 223 0.14 1.49 14.92
N ALA A 224 0.93 2.04 15.85
CA ALA A 224 2.09 1.34 16.40
C ALA A 224 1.67 0.09 17.18
N LYS A 225 0.68 0.22 18.05
CA LYS A 225 0.09 -0.92 18.77
C LYS A 225 -0.51 -1.93 17.80
N ALA A 226 -1.27 -1.48 16.79
CA ALA A 226 -1.88 -2.36 15.79
C ALA A 226 -0.81 -3.20 15.04
N LEU A 227 0.34 -2.63 14.68
CA LEU A 227 1.45 -3.34 14.04
C LEU A 227 2.07 -4.42 14.96
N ILE A 228 2.25 -4.12 16.24
CA ILE A 228 2.75 -5.11 17.21
C ILE A 228 1.75 -6.27 17.41
N GLU A 229 0.46 -5.94 17.49
CA GLU A 229 -0.59 -6.94 17.64
C GLU A 229 -0.80 -7.77 16.37
N LEU A 230 -0.52 -7.18 15.17
CA LEU A 230 -0.52 -7.91 13.90
C LEU A 230 0.49 -9.05 13.88
N ASP A 231 1.69 -8.88 14.47
CA ASP A 231 2.66 -9.98 14.63
C ASP A 231 2.04 -11.19 15.33
N THR A 232 1.28 -10.93 16.41
CA THR A 232 0.60 -12.01 17.14
C THR A 232 -0.44 -12.71 16.25
N VAL A 233 -1.25 -11.94 15.52
CA VAL A 233 -2.25 -12.48 14.58
C VAL A 233 -1.58 -13.35 13.53
N MET A 234 -0.54 -12.84 12.85
CA MET A 234 0.18 -13.55 11.81
C MET A 234 0.87 -14.82 12.36
N LYS A 235 1.51 -14.73 13.51
CA LYS A 235 2.16 -15.88 14.15
C LYS A 235 1.18 -17.01 14.47
N GLU A 236 0.01 -16.67 14.99
CA GLU A 236 -1.02 -17.64 15.36
C GLU A 236 -1.72 -18.27 14.15
N THR A 237 -1.84 -17.54 13.04
CA THR A 237 -2.58 -17.98 11.86
C THR A 237 -1.68 -18.57 10.76
N LEU A 238 -0.44 -18.09 10.63
CA LEU A 238 0.51 -18.46 9.56
C LEU A 238 1.75 -19.17 10.09
N GLY A 239 2.09 -19.03 11.37
CA GLY A 239 3.30 -19.56 11.97
C GLY A 239 3.26 -21.08 12.25
N VAL A 240 2.14 -21.74 12.03
CA VAL A 240 2.00 -23.20 12.18
C VAL A 240 2.13 -23.83 10.79
N PRO A 241 3.02 -24.84 10.58
CA PRO A 241 3.07 -25.55 9.32
C PRO A 241 1.69 -26.13 9.00
N SER A 242 1.08 -25.73 7.89
CA SER A 242 -0.12 -26.39 7.38
C SER A 242 0.22 -27.86 7.11
N PRO A 243 -0.60 -28.81 7.56
CA PRO A 243 -0.42 -30.20 7.14
C PRO A 243 -0.61 -30.27 5.62
N ARG A 244 0.46 -30.60 4.92
CA ARG A 244 0.45 -30.82 3.45
C ARG A 244 -0.24 -32.14 3.13
#